data_7c54cd582152cd9dd556997b1442b9a7
#
_entry.id   7c54cd582152cd9dd556997b1442b9a7
#
_cell.length_a   1.000
_cell.length_b   1.000
_cell.length_c   1.000
_cell.angle_alpha   90.00
_cell.angle_beta   90.00
_cell.angle_gamma   90.00
#
_symmetry.space_group_name_H-M   'P 1'
#
loop_
_entity.id
_entity.type
_entity.pdbx_description
1 polymer ?
#
loop_
_entity_poly.entity_id
_entity_poly.type
_entity_poly.pdbx_seq_one_letter_code
_entity_poly.pdbx_strand_id
1 'polypeptide(L)'
;VDYGALLAFSAVFGFTGSLISLFLSKSMAKMTTGAKVIRAPQTQEEAWLLNTVDILAQKAGISTPEVVIYKGSANAFATGATRNNALVAVSTGLMQSMTKPQIEAVLAHEMSHVVNGDMVTMTLLQGVLNTFVFFFARVCALLLQNRNNDGKSRRVGISYYMTTQLFELIFGILASLAACAFSRKREFRADAGA
;
A
#
# COMPACT_ATOMS: atom_id res chain seq x y z
N VAL A 1 3.16 -31.46 13.87
CA VAL A 1 3.11 -30.32 12.93
C VAL A 1 4.50 -29.77 12.75
N ASP A 2 4.98 -29.67 11.52
CA ASP A 2 6.24 -29.02 11.21
C ASP A 2 6.03 -27.47 11.19
N TYR A 3 6.43 -26.82 12.26
CA TYR A 3 6.30 -25.36 12.40
C TYR A 3 7.23 -24.61 11.44
N GLY A 4 8.35 -25.20 11.00
CA GLY A 4 9.25 -24.63 10.01
C GLY A 4 8.59 -24.55 8.64
N ALA A 5 7.98 -25.65 8.19
CA ALA A 5 7.22 -25.70 6.97
C ALA A 5 6.00 -24.75 7.00
N LEU A 6 5.32 -24.65 8.14
CA LEU A 6 4.19 -23.72 8.33
C LEU A 6 4.64 -22.27 8.24
N LEU A 7 5.79 -21.91 8.84
CA LEU A 7 6.34 -20.56 8.75
C LEU A 7 6.75 -20.23 7.31
N ALA A 8 7.43 -21.14 6.62
CA ALA A 8 7.82 -20.95 5.22
C ALA A 8 6.60 -20.74 4.32
N PHE A 9 5.55 -21.56 4.48
CA PHE A 9 4.28 -21.40 3.78
C PHE A 9 3.66 -20.02 4.05
N SER A 10 3.59 -19.63 5.32
CA SER A 10 3.02 -18.33 5.71
C SER A 10 3.82 -17.15 5.15
N ALA A 11 5.15 -17.27 5.07
CA ALA A 11 6.01 -16.27 4.46
C ALA A 11 5.74 -16.14 2.96
N VAL A 12 5.69 -17.26 2.24
CA VAL A 12 5.38 -17.26 0.79
C VAL A 12 4.04 -16.56 0.54
N PHE A 13 2.98 -16.92 1.25
CA PHE A 13 1.67 -16.30 1.07
C PHE A 13 1.64 -14.83 1.48
N GLY A 14 2.24 -14.49 2.63
CA GLY A 14 2.28 -13.13 3.16
C GLY A 14 3.00 -12.15 2.22
N PHE A 15 4.15 -12.55 1.69
CA PHE A 15 4.92 -11.72 0.77
C PHE A 15 4.35 -11.71 -0.65
N THR A 16 3.87 -12.84 -1.16
CA THR A 16 3.34 -12.92 -2.53
C THR A 16 2.18 -11.95 -2.73
N GLY A 17 1.21 -11.92 -1.82
CA GLY A 17 0.09 -10.99 -1.88
C GLY A 17 0.52 -9.53 -1.86
N SER A 18 1.46 -9.18 -0.98
CA SER A 18 1.99 -7.82 -0.87
C SER A 18 2.76 -7.38 -2.11
N LEU A 19 3.60 -8.26 -2.68
CA LEU A 19 4.35 -7.98 -3.90
C LEU A 19 3.44 -7.83 -5.13
N ILE A 20 2.45 -8.71 -5.29
CA ILE A 20 1.44 -8.59 -6.35
C ILE A 20 0.73 -7.24 -6.25
N SER A 21 0.29 -6.85 -5.06
CA SER A 21 -0.35 -5.56 -4.81
C SER A 21 0.55 -4.38 -5.21
N LEU A 22 1.85 -4.43 -4.88
CA LEU A 22 2.83 -3.42 -5.26
C LEU A 22 2.95 -3.28 -6.79
N PHE A 23 3.16 -4.39 -7.50
CA PHE A 23 3.33 -4.37 -8.96
C PHE A 23 2.06 -3.94 -9.69
N LEU A 24 0.89 -4.27 -9.16
CA LEU A 24 -0.39 -3.87 -9.73
C LEU A 24 -0.86 -2.47 -9.30
N SER A 25 -0.17 -1.82 -8.36
CA SER A 25 -0.60 -0.56 -7.72
C SER A 25 -0.96 0.55 -8.72
N LYS A 26 -0.14 0.77 -9.75
CA LYS A 26 -0.41 1.76 -10.82
C LYS A 26 -1.67 1.42 -11.63
N SER A 27 -1.81 0.17 -12.04
CA SER A 27 -2.96 -0.29 -12.81
C SER A 27 -4.24 -0.20 -11.99
N MET A 28 -4.19 -0.61 -10.73
CA MET A 28 -5.31 -0.51 -9.81
C MET A 28 -5.68 0.94 -9.53
N ALA A 29 -4.71 1.82 -9.31
CA ALA A 29 -4.97 3.25 -9.12
C ALA A 29 -5.71 3.86 -10.31
N LYS A 30 -5.27 3.57 -11.54
CA LYS A 30 -5.96 4.04 -12.76
C LYS A 30 -7.37 3.48 -12.90
N MET A 31 -7.56 2.18 -12.60
CA MET A 31 -8.87 1.53 -12.72
C MET A 31 -9.86 2.06 -11.67
N THR A 32 -9.44 2.15 -10.40
CA THR A 32 -10.34 2.55 -9.29
C THR A 32 -10.73 4.03 -9.35
N THR A 33 -9.83 4.88 -9.81
CA THR A 33 -10.09 6.32 -9.93
C THR A 33 -10.71 6.73 -11.26
N GLY A 34 -10.68 5.86 -12.28
CA GLY A 34 -11.02 6.22 -13.65
C GLY A 34 -10.13 7.32 -14.21
N ALA A 35 -8.89 7.40 -13.73
CA ALA A 35 -7.97 8.48 -13.97
C ALA A 35 -7.55 8.56 -15.45
N LYS A 36 -7.52 9.78 -15.97
CA LYS A 36 -7.02 10.09 -17.31
C LYS A 36 -5.52 10.42 -17.23
N VAL A 37 -4.70 9.63 -17.94
CA VAL A 37 -3.26 9.90 -18.07
C VAL A 37 -3.04 11.12 -18.95
N ILE A 38 -2.28 12.10 -18.47
CA ILE A 38 -1.91 13.28 -19.24
C ILE A 38 -0.65 12.93 -20.04
N ARG A 39 -0.82 12.53 -21.30
CA ARG A 39 0.30 12.29 -22.23
C ARG A 39 0.71 13.54 -22.98
N ALA A 40 -0.30 14.36 -23.36
CA ALA A 40 -0.12 15.66 -23.97
C ALA A 40 -1.09 16.63 -23.30
N PRO A 41 -0.61 17.76 -22.73
CA PRO A 41 -1.47 18.69 -22.03
C PRO A 41 -2.43 19.38 -23.03
N GLN A 42 -3.71 19.41 -22.69
CA GLN A 42 -4.75 20.05 -23.48
C GLN A 42 -5.15 21.41 -22.88
N THR A 43 -4.81 21.66 -21.64
CA THR A 43 -5.10 22.90 -20.92
C THR A 43 -3.82 23.48 -20.31
N GLN A 44 -3.86 24.78 -19.99
CA GLN A 44 -2.75 25.43 -19.29
C GLN A 44 -2.52 24.82 -17.90
N GLU A 45 -3.57 24.35 -17.24
CA GLU A 45 -3.50 23.71 -15.93
C GLU A 45 -2.80 22.35 -16.03
N GLU A 46 -3.13 21.54 -17.04
CA GLU A 46 -2.45 20.27 -17.30
C GLU A 46 -0.96 20.50 -17.63
N ALA A 47 -0.64 21.50 -18.45
CA ALA A 47 0.73 21.84 -18.80
C ALA A 47 1.53 22.29 -17.55
N TRP A 48 0.94 23.13 -16.70
CA TRP A 48 1.53 23.56 -15.46
C TRP A 48 1.78 22.37 -14.52
N LEU A 49 0.81 21.47 -14.36
CA LEU A 49 0.90 20.30 -13.49
C LEU A 49 2.04 19.36 -13.94
N LEU A 50 2.10 19.04 -15.23
CA LEU A 50 3.19 18.24 -15.80
C LEU A 50 4.56 18.87 -15.55
N ASN A 51 4.70 20.17 -15.83
CA ASN A 51 5.95 20.90 -15.64
C ASN A 51 6.36 20.94 -14.16
N THR A 52 5.41 21.12 -13.24
CA THR A 52 5.68 21.13 -11.79
C THR A 52 6.20 19.76 -11.33
N VAL A 53 5.54 18.66 -11.74
CA VAL A 53 5.99 17.30 -11.39
C VAL A 53 7.36 17.00 -12.00
N ASP A 54 7.62 17.45 -13.22
CA ASP A 54 8.92 17.27 -13.89
C ASP A 54 10.05 18.01 -13.16
N ILE A 55 9.83 19.26 -12.77
CA ILE A 55 10.80 20.04 -11.98
C ILE A 55 11.09 19.35 -10.63
N LEU A 56 10.06 18.88 -9.94
CA LEU A 56 10.23 18.18 -8.68
C LEU A 56 10.99 16.85 -8.86
N ALA A 57 10.72 16.10 -9.91
CA ALA A 57 11.41 14.86 -10.23
C ALA A 57 12.89 15.11 -10.56
N GLN A 58 13.19 16.13 -11.34
CA GLN A 58 14.58 16.54 -11.66
C GLN A 58 15.35 16.95 -10.41
N LYS A 59 14.76 17.78 -9.55
CA LYS A 59 15.36 18.16 -8.25
C LYS A 59 15.64 16.95 -7.37
N ALA A 60 14.78 15.96 -7.40
CA ALA A 60 14.90 14.74 -6.62
C ALA A 60 15.80 13.67 -7.26
N GLY A 61 16.25 13.85 -8.50
CA GLY A 61 17.10 12.91 -9.21
C GLY A 61 16.41 11.59 -9.57
N ILE A 62 15.10 11.62 -9.84
CA ILE A 62 14.31 10.47 -10.26
C ILE A 62 13.69 10.69 -11.65
N SER A 63 13.26 9.60 -12.29
CA SER A 63 12.48 9.70 -13.53
C SER A 63 11.13 10.36 -13.26
N THR A 64 10.68 11.25 -14.15
CA THR A 64 9.39 11.92 -14.04
C THR A 64 8.26 10.89 -13.93
N PRO A 65 7.47 10.91 -12.83
CA PRO A 65 6.33 10.02 -12.68
C PRO A 65 5.25 10.25 -13.74
N GLU A 66 4.48 9.23 -14.00
CA GLU A 66 3.28 9.34 -14.81
C GLU A 66 2.23 10.20 -14.07
N VAL A 67 1.73 11.24 -14.71
CA VAL A 67 0.75 12.16 -14.09
C VAL A 67 -0.65 11.83 -14.58
N VAL A 68 -1.58 11.69 -13.64
CA VAL A 68 -2.99 11.43 -13.94
C VAL A 68 -3.91 12.39 -13.20
N ILE A 69 -5.01 12.76 -13.84
CA ILE A 69 -6.10 13.53 -13.21
C ILE A 69 -7.32 12.62 -13.10
N TYR A 70 -7.99 12.68 -11.95
CA TYR A 70 -9.24 11.96 -11.70
C TYR A 70 -10.30 12.85 -11.06
N LYS A 71 -11.56 12.48 -11.22
CA LYS A 71 -12.69 13.20 -10.62
C LYS A 71 -12.85 12.77 -9.17
N GLY A 72 -12.83 13.71 -8.23
CA GLY A 72 -12.99 13.41 -6.81
C GLY A 72 -12.85 14.65 -5.93
N SER A 73 -13.06 14.47 -4.62
CA SER A 73 -12.77 15.46 -3.57
C SER A 73 -11.29 15.83 -3.56
N ALA A 74 -10.93 16.94 -2.90
CA ALA A 74 -9.55 17.42 -2.82
C ALA A 74 -8.61 16.34 -2.26
N ASN A 75 -7.78 15.78 -3.13
CA ASN A 75 -6.82 14.73 -2.78
C ASN A 75 -5.73 14.60 -3.86
N ALA A 76 -4.52 14.21 -3.43
CA ALA A 76 -3.46 13.73 -4.30
C ALA A 76 -2.82 12.51 -3.66
N PHE A 77 -2.21 11.66 -4.47
CA PHE A 77 -1.43 10.52 -3.97
C PHE A 77 -0.41 10.07 -5.00
N ALA A 78 0.67 9.47 -4.54
CA ALA A 78 1.63 8.79 -5.39
C ALA A 78 1.59 7.29 -5.16
N THR A 79 1.82 6.51 -6.23
CA THR A 79 1.92 5.04 -6.17
C THR A 79 2.86 4.53 -7.25
N GLY A 80 3.32 3.29 -7.10
CA GLY A 80 4.21 2.64 -8.06
C GLY A 80 5.13 1.61 -7.41
N ALA A 81 5.71 0.74 -8.21
CA ALA A 81 6.56 -0.32 -7.72
C ALA A 81 7.99 0.13 -7.38
N THR A 82 8.47 1.21 -8.02
CA THR A 82 9.82 1.73 -7.82
C THR A 82 9.85 3.25 -8.00
N ARG A 83 10.94 3.89 -7.55
CA ARG A 83 11.16 5.35 -7.71
C ARG A 83 11.04 5.81 -9.18
N ASN A 84 11.52 5.00 -10.12
CA ASN A 84 11.51 5.32 -11.55
C ASN A 84 10.30 4.75 -12.29
N ASN A 85 9.37 4.11 -11.58
CA ASN A 85 8.11 3.63 -12.13
C ASN A 85 6.96 4.00 -11.19
N ALA A 86 6.82 5.29 -10.96
CA ALA A 86 5.80 5.89 -10.11
C ALA A 86 4.69 6.56 -10.95
N LEU A 87 3.58 6.83 -10.29
CA LEU A 87 2.44 7.58 -10.79
C LEU A 87 2.02 8.56 -9.72
N VAL A 88 1.78 9.81 -10.11
CA VAL A 88 1.21 10.86 -9.26
C VAL A 88 -0.21 11.14 -9.75
N ALA A 89 -1.19 10.99 -8.87
CA ALA A 89 -2.59 11.20 -9.15
C ALA A 89 -3.07 12.47 -8.44
N VAL A 90 -3.76 13.34 -9.17
CA VAL A 90 -4.30 14.60 -8.65
C VAL A 90 -5.80 14.64 -8.93
N SER A 91 -6.61 14.95 -7.93
CA SER A 91 -8.04 15.10 -8.13
C SER A 91 -8.42 16.46 -8.68
N THR A 92 -9.52 16.51 -9.43
CA THR A 92 -10.13 17.77 -9.88
C THR A 92 -10.51 18.67 -8.70
N GLY A 93 -10.94 18.07 -7.57
CA GLY A 93 -11.27 18.82 -6.36
C GLY A 93 -10.05 19.55 -5.77
N LEU A 94 -8.87 18.94 -5.79
CA LEU A 94 -7.63 19.58 -5.36
C LEU A 94 -7.29 20.77 -6.26
N MET A 95 -7.33 20.55 -7.57
CA MET A 95 -7.04 21.58 -8.57
C MET A 95 -7.96 22.81 -8.45
N GLN A 96 -9.22 22.60 -8.04
CA GLN A 96 -10.22 23.67 -7.89
C GLN A 96 -10.17 24.36 -6.53
N SER A 97 -9.80 23.66 -5.47
CA SER A 97 -9.87 24.17 -4.09
C SER A 97 -8.60 24.80 -3.58
N MET A 98 -7.45 24.54 -4.23
CA MET A 98 -6.14 25.01 -3.80
C MET A 98 -5.48 25.93 -4.82
N THR A 99 -4.65 26.84 -4.34
CA THR A 99 -3.78 27.68 -5.17
C THR A 99 -2.59 26.87 -5.69
N LYS A 100 -1.99 27.32 -6.79
CA LYS A 100 -0.82 26.64 -7.38
C LYS A 100 0.32 26.39 -6.38
N PRO A 101 0.72 27.34 -5.52
CA PRO A 101 1.75 27.07 -4.50
C PRO A 101 1.35 26.00 -3.48
N GLN A 102 0.06 25.93 -3.12
CA GLN A 102 -0.44 24.89 -2.21
C GLN A 102 -0.42 23.50 -2.88
N ILE A 103 -0.81 23.43 -4.16
CA ILE A 103 -0.74 22.18 -4.94
C ILE A 103 0.74 21.74 -5.09
N GLU A 104 1.66 22.67 -5.36
CA GLU A 104 3.09 22.37 -5.44
C GLU A 104 3.63 21.77 -4.14
N ALA A 105 3.24 22.32 -2.98
CA ALA A 105 3.62 21.77 -1.67
C ALA A 105 3.07 20.34 -1.47
N VAL A 106 1.81 20.07 -1.84
CA VAL A 106 1.23 18.73 -1.79
C VAL A 106 1.98 17.78 -2.72
N LEU A 107 2.28 18.20 -3.94
CA LEU A 107 3.06 17.39 -4.89
C LEU A 107 4.48 17.11 -4.39
N ALA A 108 5.15 18.08 -3.77
CA ALA A 108 6.46 17.89 -3.17
C ALA A 108 6.41 16.83 -2.05
N HIS A 109 5.39 16.88 -1.20
CA HIS A 109 5.16 15.86 -0.17
C HIS A 109 4.97 14.46 -0.78
N GLU A 110 4.09 14.30 -1.78
CA GLU A 110 3.87 13.03 -2.47
C GLU A 110 5.13 12.51 -3.18
N MET A 111 5.89 13.43 -3.79
CA MET A 111 7.17 13.09 -4.42
C MET A 111 8.21 12.63 -3.40
N SER A 112 8.22 13.16 -2.17
CA SER A 112 9.09 12.70 -1.10
C SER A 112 8.86 11.22 -0.76
N HIS A 113 7.60 10.75 -0.77
CA HIS A 113 7.30 9.33 -0.60
C HIS A 113 7.88 8.46 -1.73
N VAL A 114 7.82 8.94 -2.98
CA VAL A 114 8.41 8.24 -4.12
C VAL A 114 9.94 8.15 -3.97
N VAL A 115 10.59 9.27 -3.66
CA VAL A 115 12.05 9.35 -3.48
C VAL A 115 12.53 8.47 -2.34
N ASN A 116 11.81 8.46 -1.22
CA ASN A 116 12.12 7.63 -0.06
C ASN A 116 11.90 6.12 -0.32
N GLY A 117 11.20 5.76 -1.39
CA GLY A 117 10.85 4.36 -1.69
C GLY A 117 9.83 3.78 -0.70
N ASP A 118 8.96 4.63 -0.19
CA ASP A 118 8.02 4.29 0.87
C ASP A 118 7.03 3.18 0.45
N MET A 119 6.69 3.09 -0.85
CA MET A 119 5.85 2.02 -1.38
C MET A 119 6.47 0.64 -1.16
N VAL A 120 7.75 0.50 -1.50
CA VAL A 120 8.48 -0.77 -1.30
C VAL A 120 8.61 -1.09 0.19
N THR A 121 8.97 -0.11 1.00
CA THR A 121 9.11 -0.28 2.45
C THR A 121 7.82 -0.73 3.11
N MET A 122 6.69 -0.10 2.76
CA MET A 122 5.37 -0.50 3.27
C MET A 122 4.95 -1.88 2.78
N THR A 123 5.27 -2.23 1.54
CA THR A 123 4.99 -3.56 0.99
C THR A 123 5.78 -4.65 1.71
N LEU A 124 7.06 -4.43 1.98
CA LEU A 124 7.87 -5.38 2.73
C LEU A 124 7.38 -5.51 4.18
N LEU A 125 7.06 -4.40 4.83
CA LEU A 125 6.45 -4.41 6.16
C LEU A 125 5.14 -5.22 6.16
N GLN A 126 4.26 -4.97 5.20
CA GLN A 126 2.99 -5.70 5.07
C GLN A 126 3.21 -7.19 4.81
N GLY A 127 4.22 -7.57 4.02
CA GLY A 127 4.62 -8.96 3.81
C GLY A 127 5.04 -9.65 5.11
N VAL A 128 5.86 -8.97 5.92
CA VAL A 128 6.27 -9.46 7.24
C VAL A 128 5.05 -9.61 8.17
N LEU A 129 4.23 -8.56 8.28
CA LEU A 129 3.04 -8.58 9.14
C LEU A 129 2.06 -9.70 8.73
N ASN A 130 1.78 -9.85 7.44
CA ASN A 130 0.92 -10.92 6.92
C ASN A 130 1.49 -12.31 7.24
N THR A 131 2.81 -12.48 7.14
CA THR A 131 3.47 -13.74 7.51
C THR A 131 3.17 -14.09 8.98
N PHE A 132 3.32 -13.14 9.89
CA PHE A 132 3.01 -13.36 11.30
C PHE A 132 1.52 -13.62 11.54
N VAL A 133 0.62 -12.88 10.90
CA VAL A 133 -0.82 -13.09 10.99
C VAL A 133 -1.18 -14.53 10.58
N PHE A 134 -0.71 -14.97 9.40
CA PHE A 134 -1.00 -16.31 8.90
C PHE A 134 -0.37 -17.42 9.76
N PHE A 135 0.84 -17.21 10.23
CA PHE A 135 1.54 -18.19 11.06
C PHE A 135 0.85 -18.35 12.42
N PHE A 136 0.65 -17.25 13.16
CA PHE A 136 0.09 -17.33 14.51
C PHE A 136 -1.38 -17.74 14.50
N ALA A 137 -2.17 -17.31 13.53
CA ALA A 137 -3.56 -17.75 13.41
C ALA A 137 -3.66 -19.28 13.27
N ARG A 138 -2.80 -19.87 12.44
CA ARG A 138 -2.77 -21.34 12.26
C ARG A 138 -2.23 -22.07 13.49
N VAL A 139 -1.19 -21.56 14.12
CA VAL A 139 -0.66 -22.14 15.37
C VAL A 139 -1.72 -22.14 16.46
N CYS A 140 -2.40 -21.02 16.69
CA CYS A 140 -3.47 -20.92 17.68
C CYS A 140 -4.64 -21.87 17.37
N ALA A 141 -5.05 -21.95 16.10
CA ALA A 141 -6.12 -22.86 15.66
C ALA A 141 -5.74 -24.34 15.89
N LEU A 142 -4.49 -24.72 15.60
CA LEU A 142 -3.98 -26.08 15.84
C LEU A 142 -3.93 -26.42 17.34
N LEU A 143 -3.48 -25.48 18.17
CA LEU A 143 -3.41 -25.69 19.64
C LEU A 143 -4.80 -25.89 20.24
N LEU A 144 -5.78 -25.09 19.82
CA LEU A 144 -7.17 -25.24 20.27
C LEU A 144 -7.81 -26.53 19.76
N GLN A 145 -7.53 -26.92 18.52
CA GLN A 145 -8.02 -28.16 17.96
C GLN A 145 -7.47 -29.38 18.72
N ASN A 146 -6.17 -29.39 19.02
CA ASN A 146 -5.55 -30.49 19.75
C ASN A 146 -6.11 -30.65 21.18
N ARG A 147 -6.54 -29.55 21.80
CA ARG A 147 -7.15 -29.54 23.13
C ARG A 147 -8.61 -30.08 23.13
N ASN A 148 -9.32 -29.93 22.01
CA ASN A 148 -10.74 -30.34 21.89
C ASN A 148 -10.95 -31.71 21.25
N ASN A 149 -9.88 -32.49 21.02
CA ASN A 149 -9.91 -33.72 20.23
C ASN A 149 -10.28 -34.97 21.06
N ASP A 150 -11.31 -34.85 21.90
CA ASP A 150 -11.98 -36.02 22.49
C ASP A 150 -13.10 -36.53 21.55
N GLY A 151 -12.70 -37.29 20.57
CA GLY A 151 -13.55 -38.37 19.98
C GLY A 151 -14.54 -38.05 18.89
N LYS A 152 -14.56 -36.91 18.15
CA LYS A 152 -15.52 -36.67 17.03
C LYS A 152 -14.88 -36.15 15.74
N SER A 153 -14.44 -37.05 14.90
CA SER A 153 -13.61 -36.83 13.70
C SER A 153 -14.24 -36.07 12.51
N ARG A 154 -15.51 -35.77 12.47
CA ARG A 154 -16.17 -35.26 11.24
C ARG A 154 -16.47 -33.77 11.20
N ARG A 155 -16.37 -33.07 12.32
CA ARG A 155 -16.57 -31.60 12.40
C ARG A 155 -15.25 -30.80 12.46
N VAL A 156 -14.12 -31.47 12.42
CA VAL A 156 -12.78 -30.92 12.64
C VAL A 156 -12.40 -29.86 11.59
N GLY A 157 -12.70 -30.11 10.33
CA GLY A 157 -12.29 -29.21 9.24
C GLY A 157 -12.98 -27.83 9.29
N ILE A 158 -14.31 -27.80 9.52
CA ILE A 158 -15.07 -26.54 9.56
C ILE A 158 -14.70 -25.73 10.82
N SER A 159 -14.57 -26.42 11.98
CA SER A 159 -14.16 -25.76 13.23
C SER A 159 -12.76 -25.17 13.13
N TYR A 160 -11.81 -25.89 12.56
CA TYR A 160 -10.45 -25.40 12.33
C TYR A 160 -10.45 -24.18 11.43
N TYR A 161 -11.17 -24.22 10.30
CA TYR A 161 -11.26 -23.11 9.38
C TYR A 161 -11.85 -21.86 10.05
N MET A 162 -12.98 -21.97 10.73
CA MET A 162 -13.62 -20.86 11.44
C MET A 162 -12.72 -20.27 12.53
N THR A 163 -12.02 -21.13 13.27
CA THR A 163 -11.06 -20.68 14.30
C THR A 163 -9.87 -19.95 13.69
N THR A 164 -9.34 -20.46 12.58
CA THR A 164 -8.24 -19.79 11.85
C THR A 164 -8.67 -18.41 11.36
N GLN A 165 -9.86 -18.29 10.75
CA GLN A 165 -10.39 -17.01 10.28
C GLN A 165 -10.58 -16.00 11.41
N LEU A 166 -11.05 -16.45 12.57
CA LEU A 166 -11.19 -15.60 13.76
C LEU A 166 -9.83 -15.06 14.23
N PHE A 167 -8.82 -15.91 14.31
CA PHE A 167 -7.47 -15.48 14.68
C PHE A 167 -6.81 -14.61 13.61
N GLU A 168 -7.01 -14.89 12.32
CA GLU A 168 -6.55 -14.01 11.24
C GLU A 168 -7.16 -12.62 11.35
N LEU A 169 -8.44 -12.51 11.71
CA LEU A 169 -9.08 -11.22 11.97
C LEU A 169 -8.44 -10.48 13.17
N ILE A 170 -8.27 -11.16 14.29
CA ILE A 170 -7.70 -10.57 15.51
C ILE A 170 -6.26 -10.10 15.27
N PHE A 171 -5.40 -10.98 14.73
CA PHE A 171 -4.01 -10.64 14.44
C PHE A 171 -3.89 -9.62 13.30
N GLY A 172 -4.82 -9.62 12.34
CA GLY A 172 -4.93 -8.61 11.29
C GLY A 172 -5.18 -7.21 11.84
N ILE A 173 -6.04 -7.08 12.85
CA ILE A 173 -6.26 -5.80 13.55
C ILE A 173 -4.97 -5.35 14.24
N LEU A 174 -4.28 -6.24 14.97
CA LEU A 174 -3.01 -5.91 15.62
C LEU A 174 -1.94 -5.52 14.61
N ALA A 175 -1.83 -6.24 13.50
CA ALA A 175 -0.92 -5.93 12.40
C ALA A 175 -1.22 -4.56 11.78
N SER A 176 -2.51 -4.20 11.61
CA SER A 176 -2.90 -2.89 11.09
C SER A 176 -2.50 -1.75 12.02
N LEU A 177 -2.57 -1.93 13.33
CA LEU A 177 -2.09 -0.94 14.30
C LEU A 177 -0.57 -0.73 14.20
N ALA A 178 0.19 -1.82 14.03
CA ALA A 178 1.63 -1.73 13.81
C ALA A 178 1.97 -1.02 12.48
N ALA A 179 1.25 -1.33 11.40
CA ALA A 179 1.39 -0.65 10.12
C ALA A 179 1.06 0.86 10.22
N CYS A 180 0.00 1.23 10.94
CA CYS A 180 -0.36 2.63 11.18
C CYS A 180 0.72 3.39 11.96
N ALA A 181 1.30 2.77 13.00
CA ALA A 181 2.38 3.38 13.77
C ALA A 181 3.63 3.64 12.90
N PHE A 182 3.96 2.69 12.02
CA PHE A 182 5.07 2.85 11.08
C PHE A 182 4.75 3.91 10.00
N SER A 183 3.52 3.93 9.48
CA SER A 183 3.08 4.93 8.50
C SER A 183 3.20 6.35 9.06
N ARG A 184 2.82 6.58 10.32
CA ARG A 184 2.96 7.89 10.97
C ARG A 184 4.42 8.38 10.99
N LYS A 185 5.38 7.49 11.27
CA LYS A 185 6.80 7.83 11.24
C LYS A 185 7.29 8.19 9.83
N ARG A 186 6.70 7.57 8.82
CA ARG A 186 6.98 7.85 7.41
C ARG A 186 6.49 9.23 7.00
N GLU A 187 5.28 9.64 7.43
CA GLU A 187 4.74 10.98 7.17
C GLU A 187 5.67 12.09 7.67
N PHE A 188 6.19 11.99 8.88
CA PHE A 188 7.17 12.95 9.39
C PHE A 188 8.43 13.05 8.54
N ARG A 189 8.85 11.97 7.89
CA ARG A 189 9.98 11.98 6.97
C ARG A 189 9.64 12.65 5.64
N ALA A 190 8.44 12.43 5.13
CA ALA A 190 7.97 13.06 3.90
C ALA A 190 7.82 14.58 4.06
N ASP A 191 7.26 15.02 5.18
CA ASP A 191 7.16 16.45 5.52
C ASP A 191 8.52 17.14 5.62
N ALA A 192 9.53 16.44 6.14
CA ALA A 192 10.89 16.98 6.23
C ALA A 192 11.62 17.02 4.87
N GLY A 193 11.14 16.30 3.87
CA GLY A 193 11.72 16.21 2.52
C GLY A 193 10.99 17.03 1.46
N ALA A 194 9.83 17.60 1.79
CA ALA A 194 9.02 18.45 0.92
C ALA A 194 9.43 19.92 1.10
#